data_e25c155c6260392c8ea795bd38046909
#
_entry.id   e25c155c6260392c8ea795bd38046909
#
_cell.length_a   1.000
_cell.length_b   1.000
_cell.length_c   1.000
_cell.angle_alpha   90.00
_cell.angle_beta   90.00
_cell.angle_gamma   90.00
#
_symmetry.space_group_name_H-M   'P 1'
#
loop_
_entity.id
_entity.type
_entity.pdbx_description
1 polymer ?
#
loop_
_entity_poly.entity_id
_entity_poly.type
_entity_poly.pdbx_seq_one_letter_code
_entity_poly.pdbx_strand_id
1 'polypeptide(L)'
;ARATLNRIAEVRPTDVQAAQAEVASAIAAVQTAKSNLETAYVRAPQDGQILKIHARPGEIVDTDGIADIGKTSQMDAVAEVYETDLAKVRVGQSVTVASLNQGFSGELRGTVYRILPQIAKQDVLNTDPAARVDARVAEVRIRLAPEDLQKVKGLTNLTIQAVIHL
;
A
#
# COMPACT_ATOMS: atom_id res chain seq x y z
N ALA A 1 -25.69 65.73 24.09
CA ALA A 1 -24.38 65.48 23.45
C ALA A 1 -23.60 64.33 24.10
N ARG A 2 -23.35 64.31 25.47
CA ARG A 2 -22.62 63.22 26.15
C ARG A 2 -23.33 61.86 26.07
N ALA A 3 -24.67 61.84 26.28
CA ALA A 3 -25.44 60.60 26.19
C ALA A 3 -25.47 59.98 24.79
N THR A 4 -25.37 60.81 23.77
CA THR A 4 -25.31 60.36 22.36
C THR A 4 -23.94 59.76 22.04
N LEU A 5 -22.86 60.37 22.56
CA LEU A 5 -21.49 59.87 22.44
C LEU A 5 -21.31 58.53 23.15
N ASN A 6 -21.82 58.37 24.37
CA ASN A 6 -21.76 57.11 25.12
C ASN A 6 -22.51 55.99 24.39
N ARG A 7 -23.64 56.29 23.73
CA ARG A 7 -24.43 55.30 23.00
C ARG A 7 -23.77 54.86 21.69
N ILE A 8 -22.95 55.77 21.09
CA ILE A 8 -22.16 55.43 19.89
C ILE A 8 -20.89 54.68 20.26
N ALA A 9 -20.33 54.95 21.45
CA ALA A 9 -19.13 54.26 21.94
C ALA A 9 -19.42 52.91 22.60
N GLU A 10 -20.69 52.58 22.87
CA GLU A 10 -21.10 51.32 23.47
C GLU A 10 -21.06 50.18 22.45
N VAL A 11 -20.01 49.39 22.51
CA VAL A 11 -19.90 48.16 21.69
C VAL A 11 -20.96 47.16 22.19
N ARG A 12 -21.98 46.94 21.38
CA ARG A 12 -23.04 45.98 21.74
C ARG A 12 -22.49 44.56 21.69
N PRO A 13 -22.74 43.72 22.72
CA PRO A 13 -22.31 42.33 22.73
C PRO A 13 -22.77 41.55 21.49
N THR A 14 -23.94 41.88 20.95
CA THR A 14 -24.50 41.30 19.74
C THR A 14 -23.69 41.65 18.49
N ASP A 15 -23.15 42.87 18.40
CA ASP A 15 -22.32 43.28 17.26
C ASP A 15 -20.96 42.61 17.28
N VAL A 16 -20.39 42.38 18.49
CA VAL A 16 -19.18 41.59 18.69
C VAL A 16 -19.43 40.14 18.29
N GLN A 17 -20.53 39.54 18.73
CA GLN A 17 -20.87 38.17 18.36
C GLN A 17 -21.06 38.02 16.84
N ALA A 18 -21.74 38.96 16.20
CA ALA A 18 -21.93 38.97 14.74
C ALA A 18 -20.58 39.05 14.01
N ALA A 19 -19.69 39.94 14.44
CA ALA A 19 -18.34 40.06 13.86
C ALA A 19 -17.51 38.81 14.09
N GLN A 20 -17.60 38.21 15.29
CA GLN A 20 -16.93 36.94 15.57
C GLN A 20 -17.44 35.80 14.70
N ALA A 21 -18.75 35.73 14.45
CA ALA A 21 -19.35 34.73 13.57
C ALA A 21 -18.88 34.91 12.13
N GLU A 22 -18.76 36.16 11.66
CA GLU A 22 -18.24 36.46 10.33
C GLU A 22 -16.78 36.07 10.16
N VAL A 23 -15.95 36.35 11.18
CA VAL A 23 -14.54 35.90 11.21
C VAL A 23 -14.46 34.38 11.20
N ALA A 24 -15.27 33.70 12.01
CA ALA A 24 -15.29 32.23 12.06
C ALA A 24 -15.70 31.63 10.70
N SER A 25 -16.70 32.24 10.03
CA SER A 25 -17.12 31.85 8.68
C SER A 25 -16.01 32.06 7.64
N ALA A 26 -15.31 33.20 7.70
CA ALA A 26 -14.19 33.46 6.81
C ALA A 26 -13.02 32.46 7.02
N ILE A 27 -12.71 32.11 8.28
CA ILE A 27 -11.71 31.10 8.60
C ILE A 27 -12.10 29.74 8.04
N ALA A 28 -13.38 29.35 8.18
CA ALA A 28 -13.88 28.10 7.61
C ALA A 28 -13.80 28.08 6.08
N ALA A 29 -14.11 29.18 5.42
CA ALA A 29 -13.99 29.32 3.98
C ALA A 29 -12.52 29.17 3.51
N VAL A 30 -11.57 29.80 4.22
CA VAL A 30 -10.14 29.65 3.94
C VAL A 30 -9.69 28.18 4.15
N GLN A 31 -10.15 27.53 5.20
CA GLN A 31 -9.83 26.12 5.44
C GLN A 31 -10.37 25.21 4.34
N THR A 32 -11.60 25.44 3.90
CA THR A 32 -12.20 24.71 2.77
C THR A 32 -11.40 24.93 1.48
N ALA A 33 -11.02 26.17 1.18
CA ALA A 33 -10.21 26.47 0.00
C ALA A 33 -8.83 25.79 0.06
N LYS A 34 -8.19 25.76 1.23
CA LYS A 34 -6.92 25.03 1.43
C LYS A 34 -7.10 23.53 1.23
N SER A 35 -8.15 22.92 1.79
CA SER A 35 -8.44 21.51 1.59
C SER A 35 -8.67 21.17 0.12
N ASN A 36 -9.40 22.02 -0.60
CA ASN A 36 -9.62 21.85 -2.04
C ASN A 36 -8.29 21.96 -2.83
N LEU A 37 -7.41 22.87 -2.45
CA LEU A 37 -6.09 22.97 -3.06
C LEU A 37 -5.24 21.73 -2.80
N GLU A 38 -5.26 21.18 -1.58
CA GLU A 38 -4.51 19.95 -1.26
C GLU A 38 -5.01 18.75 -2.07
N THR A 39 -6.30 18.66 -2.39
CA THR A 39 -6.81 17.59 -3.26
C THR A 39 -6.32 17.67 -4.71
N ALA A 40 -5.87 18.86 -5.16
CA ALA A 40 -5.28 19.03 -6.47
C ALA A 40 -3.83 18.49 -6.56
N TYR A 41 -3.20 18.19 -5.41
CA TYR A 41 -1.85 17.64 -5.35
C TYR A 41 -1.89 16.17 -4.95
N VAL A 42 -1.47 15.31 -5.84
CA VAL A 42 -1.30 13.88 -5.52
C VAL A 42 0.13 13.67 -5.01
N ARG A 43 0.24 13.19 -3.79
CA ARG A 43 1.52 12.93 -3.12
C ARG A 43 1.72 11.43 -2.91
N ALA A 44 2.97 10.98 -2.99
CA ALA A 44 3.31 9.62 -2.61
C ALA A 44 3.00 9.40 -1.11
N PRO A 45 2.23 8.34 -0.76
CA PRO A 45 1.87 8.06 0.63
C PRO A 45 3.05 7.51 1.46
N GLN A 46 4.11 7.05 0.80
CA GLN A 46 5.30 6.47 1.42
C GLN A 46 6.51 6.61 0.51
N ASP A 47 7.69 6.48 1.09
CA ASP A 47 8.92 6.36 0.32
C ASP A 47 8.95 5.03 -0.43
N GLY A 48 9.33 5.07 -1.71
CA GLY A 48 9.32 3.89 -2.56
C GLY A 48 9.77 4.15 -3.98
N GLN A 49 9.65 3.14 -4.79
CA GLN A 49 9.92 3.21 -6.22
C GLN A 49 8.60 3.12 -6.98
N ILE A 50 8.45 3.94 -8.02
CA ILE A 50 7.32 3.80 -8.95
C ILE A 50 7.53 2.49 -9.72
N LEU A 51 6.57 1.58 -9.61
CA LEU A 51 6.57 0.28 -10.26
C LEU A 51 5.87 0.36 -11.62
N LYS A 52 4.78 1.09 -11.68
CA LYS A 52 3.98 1.27 -12.90
C LYS A 52 3.30 2.63 -12.88
N ILE A 53 3.19 3.26 -14.03
CA ILE A 53 2.43 4.49 -14.24
C ILE A 53 1.18 4.12 -15.03
N HIS A 54 0.01 4.44 -14.47
CA HIS A 54 -1.29 4.15 -15.08
C HIS A 54 -1.84 5.36 -15.84
N ALA A 55 -1.65 6.58 -15.32
CA ALA A 55 -2.12 7.80 -15.96
C ALA A 55 -0.97 8.76 -16.25
N ARG A 56 -0.92 9.28 -17.46
CA ARG A 56 0.05 10.29 -17.91
C ARG A 56 -0.57 11.68 -17.88
N PRO A 57 0.24 12.75 -17.92
CA PRO A 57 -0.28 14.12 -17.99
C PRO A 57 -1.23 14.30 -19.17
N GLY A 58 -2.44 14.79 -18.89
CA GLY A 58 -3.51 14.96 -19.88
C GLY A 58 -4.48 13.77 -19.98
N GLU A 59 -4.22 12.67 -19.31
CA GLU A 59 -5.13 11.51 -19.26
C GLU A 59 -6.08 11.62 -18.06
N ILE A 60 -7.25 11.01 -18.20
CA ILE A 60 -8.20 10.87 -17.09
C ILE A 60 -7.72 9.73 -16.19
N VAL A 61 -7.69 9.97 -14.90
CA VAL A 61 -7.35 8.93 -13.91
C VAL A 61 -8.51 7.96 -13.79
N ASP A 62 -8.26 6.69 -14.05
CA ASP A 62 -9.22 5.59 -13.91
C ASP A 62 -9.15 4.97 -12.49
N THR A 63 -9.89 3.88 -12.30
CA THR A 63 -9.98 3.10 -11.04
C THR A 63 -8.63 2.56 -10.55
N ASP A 64 -7.69 2.36 -11.46
CA ASP A 64 -6.33 1.89 -11.16
C ASP A 64 -5.44 2.99 -10.54
N GLY A 65 -5.92 4.24 -10.48
CA GLY A 65 -5.18 5.36 -9.92
C GLY A 65 -4.13 5.93 -10.88
N ILE A 66 -3.11 6.60 -10.34
CA ILE A 66 -2.08 7.29 -11.14
C ILE A 66 -0.86 6.42 -11.32
N ALA A 67 -0.38 5.78 -10.25
CA ALA A 67 0.82 4.96 -10.29
C ALA A 67 0.87 3.98 -9.12
N ASP A 68 1.50 2.83 -9.34
CA ASP A 68 1.86 1.89 -8.29
C ASP A 68 3.20 2.26 -7.67
N ILE A 69 3.23 2.37 -6.33
CA ILE A 69 4.43 2.65 -5.57
C ILE A 69 4.73 1.48 -4.65
N GLY A 70 5.92 0.90 -4.77
CA GLY A 70 6.38 -0.21 -3.95
C GLY A 70 7.62 0.12 -3.15
N LYS A 71 7.70 -0.40 -1.92
CA LYS A 71 8.90 -0.32 -1.09
C LYS A 71 9.87 -1.44 -1.45
N THR A 72 10.62 -1.24 -2.53
CA THR A 72 11.55 -2.24 -3.08
C THR A 72 12.82 -2.46 -2.26
N SER A 73 13.02 -1.70 -1.18
CA SER A 73 14.11 -1.92 -0.25
C SER A 73 13.96 -3.22 0.57
N GLN A 74 12.76 -3.77 0.62
CA GLN A 74 12.47 -5.05 1.23
C GLN A 74 11.53 -5.82 0.31
N MET A 75 11.97 -6.98 -0.15
CA MET A 75 11.20 -7.86 -1.01
C MET A 75 10.81 -9.10 -0.21
N ASP A 76 9.57 -9.47 -0.31
CA ASP A 76 9.04 -10.70 0.26
C ASP A 76 8.65 -11.64 -0.88
N ALA A 77 8.85 -12.94 -0.68
CA ALA A 77 8.30 -13.95 -1.56
C ALA A 77 6.97 -14.46 -0.98
N VAL A 78 6.00 -14.67 -1.86
CA VAL A 78 4.70 -15.25 -1.50
C VAL A 78 4.66 -16.67 -2.08
N ALA A 79 4.50 -17.66 -1.22
CA ALA A 79 4.34 -19.05 -1.62
C ALA A 79 2.89 -19.50 -1.36
N GLU A 80 2.29 -20.13 -2.33
CA GLU A 80 1.01 -20.81 -2.18
C GLU A 80 1.23 -22.26 -1.74
N VAL A 81 0.80 -22.57 -0.54
CA VAL A 81 0.94 -23.92 0.05
C VAL A 81 -0.43 -24.58 0.08
N TYR A 82 -0.51 -25.83 -0.39
CA TYR A 82 -1.74 -26.61 -0.33
C TYR A 82 -2.24 -26.79 1.10
N GLU A 83 -3.54 -26.76 1.30
CA GLU A 83 -4.19 -26.97 2.60
C GLU A 83 -3.71 -28.23 3.28
N THR A 84 -3.48 -29.31 2.52
CA THR A 84 -3.00 -30.61 3.02
C THR A 84 -1.59 -30.56 3.63
N ASP A 85 -0.75 -29.65 3.17
CA ASP A 85 0.64 -29.50 3.61
C ASP A 85 0.83 -28.36 4.60
N LEU A 86 -0.17 -27.50 4.76
CA LEU A 86 -0.10 -26.33 5.64
C LEU A 86 0.23 -26.72 7.10
N ALA A 87 -0.23 -27.89 7.55
CA ALA A 87 0.05 -28.38 8.90
C ALA A 87 1.55 -28.64 9.16
N LYS A 88 2.36 -28.76 8.13
CA LYS A 88 3.83 -28.96 8.23
C LYS A 88 4.60 -27.66 8.26
N VAL A 89 4.00 -26.55 7.82
CA VAL A 89 4.66 -25.24 7.71
C VAL A 89 4.58 -24.50 9.05
N ARG A 90 5.71 -23.92 9.46
CA ARG A 90 5.84 -23.12 10.69
C ARG A 90 6.58 -21.82 10.40
N VAL A 91 6.22 -20.78 11.13
CA VAL A 91 7.00 -19.54 11.16
C VAL A 91 8.39 -19.82 11.70
N GLY A 92 9.41 -19.28 11.04
CA GLY A 92 10.82 -19.47 11.37
C GLY A 92 11.53 -20.53 10.52
N GLN A 93 10.81 -21.30 9.71
CA GLN A 93 11.45 -22.26 8.79
C GLN A 93 12.24 -21.55 7.70
N SER A 94 13.37 -22.14 7.33
CA SER A 94 14.20 -21.69 6.22
C SER A 94 13.59 -22.07 4.88
N VAL A 95 13.76 -21.19 3.90
CA VAL A 95 13.21 -21.37 2.55
C VAL A 95 14.27 -21.05 1.53
N THR A 96 14.36 -21.89 0.51
CA THR A 96 15.14 -21.61 -0.70
C THR A 96 14.20 -21.20 -1.82
N VAL A 97 14.48 -20.06 -2.44
CA VAL A 97 13.66 -19.48 -3.52
C VAL A 97 14.47 -19.42 -4.81
N ALA A 98 13.93 -20.00 -5.87
CA ALA A 98 14.53 -20.00 -7.21
C ALA A 98 13.57 -19.34 -8.22
N SER A 99 14.13 -18.74 -9.26
CA SER A 99 13.34 -18.22 -10.40
C SER A 99 12.96 -19.33 -11.34
N LEU A 100 11.69 -19.44 -11.71
CA LEU A 100 11.23 -20.40 -12.72
C LEU A 100 11.63 -19.98 -14.13
N ASN A 101 11.69 -18.68 -14.41
CA ASN A 101 11.89 -18.12 -15.75
C ASN A 101 13.18 -17.30 -15.87
N GLN A 102 14.22 -17.64 -15.09
CA GLN A 102 15.53 -16.98 -15.11
C GLN A 102 15.47 -15.45 -14.89
N GLY A 103 14.46 -14.95 -14.14
CA GLY A 103 14.36 -13.53 -13.79
C GLY A 103 15.50 -13.05 -12.88
N PHE A 104 16.14 -13.98 -12.16
CA PHE A 104 17.41 -13.78 -11.46
C PHE A 104 18.24 -15.06 -11.49
N SER A 105 19.53 -14.93 -11.25
CA SER A 105 20.47 -16.08 -11.23
C SER A 105 20.69 -16.61 -9.81
N GLY A 106 20.79 -17.92 -9.68
CA GLY A 106 21.05 -18.62 -8.43
C GLY A 106 19.82 -18.73 -7.53
N GLU A 107 20.07 -19.05 -6.27
CA GLU A 107 19.04 -19.23 -5.27
C GLU A 107 19.07 -18.07 -4.26
N LEU A 108 17.90 -17.73 -3.73
CA LEU A 108 17.75 -16.77 -2.64
C LEU A 108 17.37 -17.50 -1.37
N ARG A 109 17.86 -17.02 -0.25
CA ARG A 109 17.50 -17.55 1.06
C ARG A 109 16.43 -16.67 1.68
N GLY A 110 15.51 -17.31 2.39
CA GLY A 110 14.45 -16.64 3.09
C GLY A 110 14.01 -17.41 4.33
N THR A 111 13.12 -16.78 5.08
CA THR A 111 12.52 -17.36 6.27
C THR A 111 11.02 -17.11 6.27
N VAL A 112 10.24 -18.12 6.59
CA VAL A 112 8.79 -17.97 6.79
C VAL A 112 8.55 -17.03 7.96
N TYR A 113 7.92 -15.88 7.72
CA TYR A 113 7.62 -14.94 8.80
C TYR A 113 6.12 -14.81 9.07
N ARG A 114 5.29 -15.22 8.13
CA ARG A 114 3.83 -15.14 8.28
C ARG A 114 3.13 -16.21 7.46
N ILE A 115 2.11 -16.80 8.04
CA ILE A 115 1.16 -17.69 7.37
C ILE A 115 -0.19 -17.00 7.43
N LEU A 116 -0.83 -16.78 6.28
CA LEU A 116 -2.17 -16.19 6.23
C LEU A 116 -3.19 -17.33 6.38
N PRO A 117 -4.13 -17.21 7.34
CA PRO A 117 -5.09 -18.28 7.60
C PRO A 117 -6.21 -18.37 6.55
N GLN A 118 -6.25 -17.43 5.62
CA GLN A 118 -7.26 -17.42 4.56
C GLN A 118 -6.91 -18.44 3.50
N ILE A 119 -7.77 -19.43 3.31
CA ILE A 119 -7.65 -20.41 2.23
C ILE A 119 -8.40 -19.86 1.02
N ALA A 120 -7.71 -19.70 -0.09
CA ALA A 120 -8.23 -19.22 -1.35
C ALA A 120 -8.06 -20.27 -2.46
N LYS A 121 -8.67 -20.01 -3.61
CA LYS A 121 -8.31 -20.74 -4.83
C LYS A 121 -6.92 -20.32 -5.26
N GLN A 122 -6.17 -21.27 -5.81
CA GLN A 122 -4.83 -21.01 -6.34
C GLN A 122 -4.90 -19.94 -7.45
N ASP A 123 -4.09 -18.90 -7.30
CA ASP A 123 -4.09 -17.72 -8.18
C ASP A 123 -2.92 -17.79 -9.20
N VAL A 124 -1.90 -18.58 -8.91
CA VAL A 124 -0.75 -18.76 -9.80
C VAL A 124 -1.16 -19.65 -10.97
N LEU A 125 -0.97 -19.14 -12.19
CA LEU A 125 -1.14 -19.89 -13.43
C LEU A 125 -0.28 -21.16 -13.39
N ASN A 126 -0.94 -22.28 -13.09
CA ASN A 126 -0.28 -23.57 -13.04
C ASN A 126 -0.08 -24.03 -14.50
N THR A 127 1.17 -24.10 -14.92
CA THR A 127 1.55 -24.60 -16.26
C THR A 127 1.45 -26.12 -16.38
N ASP A 128 1.10 -26.81 -15.28
CA ASP A 128 0.89 -28.26 -15.29
C ASP A 128 -0.59 -28.57 -15.65
N PRO A 129 -0.86 -29.22 -16.81
CA PRO A 129 -2.20 -29.61 -17.23
C PRO A 129 -2.88 -30.61 -16.28
N ALA A 130 -2.12 -31.28 -15.41
CA ALA A 130 -2.63 -32.22 -14.41
C ALA A 130 -2.95 -31.57 -13.05
N ALA A 131 -2.67 -30.27 -12.90
CA ALA A 131 -2.97 -29.54 -11.67
C ALA A 131 -4.49 -29.42 -11.47
N ARG A 132 -4.92 -29.65 -10.23
CA ARG A 132 -6.33 -29.55 -9.85
C ARG A 132 -6.79 -28.08 -9.95
N VAL A 133 -7.72 -27.81 -10.82
CA VAL A 133 -8.34 -26.48 -11.06
C VAL A 133 -9.00 -25.88 -9.80
N ASP A 134 -9.25 -26.69 -8.77
CA ASP A 134 -9.88 -26.31 -7.50
C ASP A 134 -8.94 -26.49 -6.28
N ALA A 135 -7.64 -26.37 -6.50
CA ALA A 135 -6.69 -26.47 -5.39
C ALA A 135 -6.91 -25.33 -4.38
N ARG A 136 -7.07 -25.72 -3.12
CA ARG A 136 -7.15 -24.79 -1.99
C ARG A 136 -5.76 -24.55 -1.44
N VAL A 137 -5.36 -23.29 -1.39
CA VAL A 137 -4.03 -22.87 -0.96
C VAL A 137 -4.12 -21.80 0.12
N ALA A 138 -3.12 -21.79 0.99
CA ALA A 138 -2.88 -20.70 1.93
C ALA A 138 -1.61 -19.95 1.51
N GLU A 139 -1.64 -18.63 1.64
CA GLU A 139 -0.46 -17.82 1.41
C GLU A 139 0.52 -17.92 2.58
N VAL A 140 1.76 -18.21 2.25
CA VAL A 140 2.89 -18.19 3.18
C VAL A 140 3.85 -17.10 2.75
N ARG A 141 4.09 -16.13 3.62
CA ARG A 141 4.99 -15.01 3.35
C ARG A 141 6.38 -15.31 3.86
N ILE A 142 7.33 -15.16 2.98
CA ILE A 142 8.73 -15.47 3.17
C ILE A 142 9.53 -14.18 3.06
N ARG A 143 10.25 -13.83 4.11
CA ARG A 143 11.17 -12.71 4.10
C ARG A 143 12.48 -13.14 3.51
N LEU A 144 12.93 -12.45 2.46
CA LEU A 144 14.21 -12.72 1.84
C LEU A 144 15.37 -12.20 2.71
N ALA A 145 16.50 -12.88 2.66
CA ALA A 145 17.71 -12.50 3.36
C ALA A 145 18.26 -11.17 2.81
N PRO A 146 18.74 -10.25 3.67
CA PRO A 146 19.21 -8.92 3.24
C PRO A 146 20.28 -8.96 2.16
N GLU A 147 21.15 -9.95 2.19
CA GLU A 147 22.22 -10.18 1.24
C GLU A 147 21.73 -10.51 -0.18
N ASP A 148 20.55 -11.12 -0.27
CA ASP A 148 19.96 -11.53 -1.55
C ASP A 148 19.02 -10.47 -2.14
N LEU A 149 18.62 -9.46 -1.37
CA LEU A 149 17.68 -8.40 -1.81
C LEU A 149 18.17 -7.65 -3.05
N GLN A 150 19.49 -7.45 -3.18
CA GLN A 150 20.06 -6.74 -4.33
C GLN A 150 19.81 -7.47 -5.65
N LYS A 151 19.71 -8.81 -5.64
CA LYS A 151 19.46 -9.64 -6.84
C LYS A 151 18.06 -9.46 -7.40
N VAL A 152 17.10 -9.08 -6.54
CA VAL A 152 15.67 -9.01 -6.88
C VAL A 152 15.07 -7.62 -6.69
N LYS A 153 15.90 -6.63 -6.42
CA LYS A 153 15.45 -5.24 -6.24
C LYS A 153 14.73 -4.75 -7.50
N GLY A 154 13.44 -4.42 -7.33
CA GLY A 154 12.59 -3.96 -8.43
C GLY A 154 11.97 -5.06 -9.28
N LEU A 155 12.21 -6.34 -8.99
CA LEU A 155 11.57 -7.48 -9.68
C LEU A 155 10.27 -7.87 -8.98
N THR A 156 9.23 -7.07 -9.13
CA THR A 156 7.91 -7.36 -8.58
C THR A 156 7.12 -8.30 -9.49
N ASN A 157 6.24 -9.12 -8.92
CA ASN A 157 5.36 -10.07 -9.63
C ASN A 157 6.11 -11.14 -10.45
N LEU A 158 7.32 -11.48 -10.03
CA LEU A 158 8.11 -12.54 -10.65
C LEU A 158 7.60 -13.92 -10.17
N THR A 159 7.40 -14.84 -11.12
CA THR A 159 7.05 -16.21 -10.77
C THR A 159 8.27 -16.96 -10.25
N ILE A 160 8.13 -17.52 -9.06
CA ILE A 160 9.20 -18.18 -8.30
C ILE A 160 8.77 -19.59 -7.86
N GLN A 161 9.75 -20.41 -7.55
CA GLN A 161 9.57 -21.66 -6.84
C GLN A 161 10.19 -21.51 -5.45
N ALA A 162 9.42 -21.82 -4.41
CA ALA A 162 9.89 -21.81 -3.02
C ALA A 162 9.92 -23.24 -2.45
N VAL A 163 11.04 -23.62 -1.89
CA VAL A 163 11.22 -24.90 -1.17
C VAL A 163 11.37 -24.58 0.31
N ILE A 164 10.36 -24.97 1.10
CA ILE A 164 10.35 -24.81 2.56
C ILE A 164 11.02 -26.05 3.17
N HIS A 165 12.06 -25.82 3.98
CA HIS A 165 12.75 -26.90 4.68
C HIS A 165 12.00 -27.22 5.99
N LEU A 166 11.53 -28.45 6.09
CA LEU A 166 10.72 -28.96 7.22
C LEU A 166 11.59 -29.39 8.40
#